data_f248f282beb9b017e3a0dc709861bc08
#
_entry.id   f248f282beb9b017e3a0dc709861bc08
#
_cell.length_a   1.000
_cell.length_b   1.000
_cell.length_c   1.000
_cell.angle_alpha   90.00
_cell.angle_beta   90.00
_cell.angle_gamma   90.00
#
_symmetry.space_group_name_H-M   'P 1'
#
loop_
_entity.id
_entity.type
_entity.pdbx_description
1 polymer ?
#
loop_
_entity_poly.entity_id
_entity_poly.type
_entity_poly.pdbx_seq_one_letter_code
_entity_poly.pdbx_strand_id
1 'polypeptide(L)'
;MDKNISILALNPIQNLFDTVNAARGTRPDIEATRESYPRVAAWLRVPNPDPQKLDFMRTVPGTPAERQEKPLNVVVIIMESMTWPRTSFSPNLTGIPEDTTPNLMALSKDSLYYPLFFAPTRTTARAIFTTMTGIPDVNRSGGTSSRNQALVDQALMMNEFKGYSKYYMIGGSASWANIRGFLSHNIEGLHLLEEGSWKAPNTDVWGLSDLDLFREAAAALTKSPKPFVAVIQTAGFHRPYTIPEDNAGFQIKQPSEAILKNYGFTGADEYNSLRFSDHSLGEFFKIARQQPWFDNTVFAIFGDHGLNDTSLNMSPGYLACRLQSNHTPMLIYAPGLVAAGKLQPGVDGRPCGQPDIFPTLASLAGIPYRYNAMGRNLLDPDTKRDEMQFLGGETESTVRLVENGYCYIRETDEHMYKMDAPVLEDLLNTDPERAAHMRQYAQDFYNVSKYLLYNNKKFD
;
A
#
# COMPACT_ATOMS: atom_id res chain seq x y z
N MET A 1 -21.14 -24.36 -3.97
CA MET A 1 -21.27 -24.29 -5.45
C MET A 1 -20.14 -23.40 -5.93
N ASP A 2 -19.34 -23.83 -6.89
CA ASP A 2 -18.19 -23.07 -7.40
C ASP A 2 -18.68 -21.74 -7.98
N LYS A 3 -18.05 -20.64 -7.58
CA LYS A 3 -18.43 -19.28 -7.99
C LYS A 3 -18.38 -19.07 -9.51
N ASN A 4 -17.48 -19.78 -10.18
CA ASN A 4 -17.33 -19.75 -11.64
C ASN A 4 -18.48 -20.48 -12.36
N ILE A 5 -19.00 -21.57 -11.74
CA ILE A 5 -20.18 -22.30 -12.26
C ILE A 5 -21.43 -21.42 -12.11
N SER A 6 -21.53 -20.67 -11.02
CA SER A 6 -22.66 -19.75 -10.81
C SER A 6 -22.68 -18.62 -11.85
N ILE A 7 -21.52 -18.10 -12.23
CA ILE A 7 -21.39 -17.04 -13.26
C ILE A 7 -21.77 -17.57 -14.66
N LEU A 8 -21.38 -18.82 -14.96
CA LEU A 8 -21.74 -19.48 -16.23
C LEU A 8 -23.22 -19.86 -16.31
N ALA A 9 -23.88 -20.05 -15.15
CA ALA A 9 -25.29 -20.39 -15.08
C ALA A 9 -26.23 -19.18 -15.10
N LEU A 10 -25.70 -17.95 -14.93
CA LEU A 10 -26.50 -16.73 -15.01
C LEU A 10 -26.85 -16.40 -16.46
N ASN A 11 -28.15 -16.17 -16.70
CA ASN A 11 -28.63 -15.63 -17.96
C ASN A 11 -27.86 -14.33 -18.28
N PRO A 12 -27.27 -14.18 -19.47
CA PRO A 12 -26.50 -12.96 -19.85
C PRO A 12 -27.25 -11.67 -19.62
N ILE A 13 -28.60 -11.66 -19.80
CA ILE A 13 -29.44 -10.49 -19.56
C ILE A 13 -29.52 -10.17 -18.07
N GLN A 14 -29.63 -11.18 -17.21
CA GLN A 14 -29.64 -11.00 -15.76
C GLN A 14 -28.29 -10.50 -15.26
N ASN A 15 -27.20 -11.05 -15.78
CA ASN A 15 -25.85 -10.62 -15.45
C ASN A 15 -25.61 -9.15 -15.89
N LEU A 16 -26.11 -8.75 -17.07
CA LEU A 16 -26.08 -7.36 -17.53
C LEU A 16 -26.92 -6.46 -16.62
N PHE A 17 -28.13 -6.90 -16.23
CA PHE A 17 -29.02 -6.13 -15.37
C PHE A 17 -28.44 -5.96 -13.96
N ASP A 18 -27.86 -7.01 -13.40
CA ASP A 18 -27.20 -6.97 -12.10
C ASP A 18 -25.93 -6.09 -12.14
N THR A 19 -25.18 -6.13 -13.24
CA THR A 19 -24.02 -5.24 -13.47
C THR A 19 -24.43 -3.78 -13.57
N VAL A 20 -25.51 -3.48 -14.31
CA VAL A 20 -26.03 -2.11 -14.44
C VAL A 20 -26.61 -1.60 -13.12
N ASN A 21 -27.30 -2.44 -12.36
CA ASN A 21 -27.84 -2.05 -11.05
C ASN A 21 -26.76 -1.89 -10.01
N ALA A 22 -25.76 -2.77 -9.98
CA ALA A 22 -24.57 -2.61 -9.15
C ALA A 22 -23.85 -1.30 -9.47
N ALA A 23 -23.70 -0.95 -10.74
CA ALA A 23 -23.10 0.32 -11.16
C ALA A 23 -23.91 1.55 -10.72
N ARG A 24 -25.25 1.45 -10.66
CA ARG A 24 -26.13 2.56 -10.21
C ARG A 24 -26.05 2.82 -8.71
N GLY A 25 -25.88 1.79 -7.88
CA GLY A 25 -25.80 1.91 -6.42
C GLY A 25 -24.45 2.46 -5.91
N THR A 26 -23.46 2.63 -6.79
CA THR A 26 -22.08 2.94 -6.38
C THR A 26 -21.63 4.36 -6.72
N ARG A 27 -22.47 5.15 -7.40
CA ARG A 27 -22.08 6.52 -7.76
C ARG A 27 -21.82 7.39 -6.56
N PRO A 28 -20.86 8.35 -6.63
CA PRO A 28 -20.62 9.28 -5.55
C PRO A 28 -21.83 10.18 -5.32
N ASP A 29 -22.10 10.47 -4.05
CA ASP A 29 -23.03 11.53 -3.67
C ASP A 29 -22.31 12.88 -3.83
N ILE A 30 -22.77 13.67 -4.82
CA ILE A 30 -22.14 14.94 -5.16
C ILE A 30 -22.38 16.00 -4.09
N GLU A 31 -23.56 16.03 -3.46
CA GLU A 31 -23.84 16.99 -2.38
C GLU A 31 -23.03 16.68 -1.13
N ALA A 32 -22.99 15.41 -0.70
CA ALA A 32 -22.13 14.98 0.39
C ALA A 32 -20.63 15.25 0.10
N THR A 33 -20.21 15.08 -1.15
CA THR A 33 -18.85 15.42 -1.59
C THR A 33 -18.60 16.93 -1.49
N ARG A 34 -19.58 17.75 -1.89
CA ARG A 34 -19.47 19.22 -1.82
C ARG A 34 -19.38 19.73 -0.39
N GLU A 35 -20.12 19.12 0.53
CA GLU A 35 -20.04 19.42 1.97
C GLU A 35 -18.69 19.01 2.57
N SER A 36 -18.11 17.92 2.09
CA SER A 36 -16.81 17.39 2.53
C SER A 36 -15.61 18.17 1.95
N TYR A 37 -15.81 18.77 0.76
CA TYR A 37 -14.74 19.37 -0.04
C TYR A 37 -13.89 20.40 0.71
N PRO A 38 -14.44 21.38 1.43
CA PRO A 38 -13.63 22.43 2.07
C PRO A 38 -12.61 21.85 3.06
N ARG A 39 -12.99 20.85 3.85
CA ARG A 39 -12.13 20.24 4.86
C ARG A 39 -11.05 19.37 4.23
N VAL A 40 -11.43 18.52 3.25
CA VAL A 40 -10.45 17.65 2.59
C VAL A 40 -9.53 18.45 1.67
N ALA A 41 -10.04 19.47 0.96
CA ALA A 41 -9.21 20.34 0.13
C ALA A 41 -8.18 21.13 0.97
N ALA A 42 -8.58 21.59 2.15
CA ALA A 42 -7.67 22.24 3.10
C ALA A 42 -6.59 21.25 3.60
N TRP A 43 -6.99 20.03 3.99
CA TRP A 43 -6.06 18.98 4.41
C TRP A 43 -5.10 18.57 3.29
N LEU A 44 -5.58 18.49 2.06
CA LEU A 44 -4.77 18.21 0.86
C LEU A 44 -3.98 19.42 0.35
N ARG A 45 -4.22 20.61 0.88
CA ARG A 45 -3.62 21.89 0.42
C ARG A 45 -3.88 22.15 -1.06
N VAL A 46 -5.13 21.93 -1.47
CA VAL A 46 -5.56 22.22 -2.85
C VAL A 46 -5.39 23.73 -3.09
N PRO A 47 -4.66 24.16 -4.13
CA PRO A 47 -4.53 25.57 -4.45
C PRO A 47 -5.85 26.15 -4.97
N ASN A 48 -6.29 27.29 -4.43
CA ASN A 48 -7.51 28.00 -4.84
C ASN A 48 -8.76 27.07 -4.84
N PRO A 49 -9.13 26.46 -3.72
CA PRO A 49 -10.19 25.47 -3.66
C PRO A 49 -11.54 26.07 -4.07
N ASP A 50 -12.27 25.35 -4.92
CA ASP A 50 -13.60 25.74 -5.44
C ASP A 50 -14.61 24.60 -5.20
N PRO A 51 -15.51 24.72 -4.20
CA PRO A 51 -16.51 23.68 -3.89
C PRO A 51 -17.50 23.40 -5.03
N GLN A 52 -17.65 24.32 -5.98
CA GLN A 52 -18.55 24.12 -7.13
C GLN A 52 -17.92 23.22 -8.19
N LYS A 53 -16.59 23.30 -8.35
CA LYS A 53 -15.85 22.50 -9.32
C LYS A 53 -15.44 21.13 -8.78
N LEU A 54 -15.29 21.00 -7.45
CA LEU A 54 -14.79 19.80 -6.79
C LEU A 54 -13.43 19.35 -7.36
N ASP A 55 -12.56 20.32 -7.62
CA ASP A 55 -11.23 20.07 -8.17
C ASP A 55 -10.23 19.86 -7.02
N PHE A 56 -9.60 18.70 -6.99
CA PHE A 56 -8.56 18.34 -6.03
C PHE A 56 -7.16 18.36 -6.65
N MET A 57 -7.02 18.91 -7.86
CA MET A 57 -5.77 18.95 -8.61
C MET A 57 -4.69 19.70 -7.85
N ARG A 58 -3.53 19.06 -7.74
CA ARG A 58 -2.32 19.68 -7.22
C ARG A 58 -1.19 19.53 -8.22
N THR A 59 -0.45 20.60 -8.41
CA THR A 59 0.73 20.63 -9.28
C THR A 59 1.96 20.92 -8.40
N VAL A 60 2.92 20.03 -8.46
CA VAL A 60 4.17 20.17 -7.72
C VAL A 60 5.28 20.43 -8.76
N PRO A 61 6.01 21.55 -8.65
CA PRO A 61 7.15 21.80 -9.52
C PRO A 61 8.28 20.82 -9.17
N GLY A 62 8.98 20.35 -10.21
CA GLY A 62 10.18 19.54 -10.00
C GLY A 62 11.34 20.37 -9.46
N THR A 63 12.37 19.68 -9.02
CA THR A 63 13.66 20.33 -8.74
C THR A 63 14.23 20.89 -10.05
N PRO A 64 14.64 22.17 -10.08
CA PRO A 64 15.26 22.75 -11.28
C PRO A 64 16.39 21.88 -11.82
N ALA A 65 16.43 21.67 -13.14
CA ALA A 65 17.41 20.80 -13.81
C ALA A 65 18.87 21.14 -13.45
N GLU A 66 19.13 22.42 -13.18
CA GLU A 66 20.45 22.93 -12.73
C GLU A 66 20.92 22.37 -11.39
N ARG A 67 20.00 21.79 -10.60
CA ARG A 67 20.26 21.17 -9.28
C ARG A 67 20.24 19.63 -9.32
N GLN A 68 19.87 19.03 -10.44
CA GLN A 68 19.85 17.58 -10.63
C GLN A 68 21.09 17.14 -11.42
N GLU A 69 22.04 16.53 -10.75
CA GLU A 69 23.21 15.93 -11.43
C GLU A 69 22.81 14.68 -12.25
N LYS A 70 21.91 13.86 -11.74
CA LYS A 70 21.35 12.67 -12.41
C LYS A 70 19.91 12.42 -11.92
N PRO A 71 19.00 11.99 -12.82
CA PRO A 71 17.67 11.55 -12.41
C PRO A 71 17.78 10.31 -11.52
N LEU A 72 17.12 10.33 -10.36
CA LEU A 72 17.06 9.18 -9.44
C LEU A 72 16.16 8.09 -10.01
N ASN A 73 16.57 6.84 -9.94
CA ASN A 73 15.68 5.71 -10.13
C ASN A 73 14.76 5.57 -8.94
N VAL A 74 13.61 4.97 -9.15
CA VAL A 74 12.62 4.68 -8.11
C VAL A 74 12.23 3.21 -8.16
N VAL A 75 12.30 2.54 -7.02
CA VAL A 75 11.85 1.15 -6.85
C VAL A 75 10.86 1.07 -5.71
N VAL A 76 9.66 0.61 -6.00
CA VAL A 76 8.59 0.34 -5.04
C VAL A 76 8.51 -1.16 -4.82
N ILE A 77 8.76 -1.62 -3.61
CA ILE A 77 8.68 -3.04 -3.23
C ILE A 77 7.43 -3.22 -2.37
N ILE A 78 6.47 -3.95 -2.91
CA ILE A 78 5.21 -4.30 -2.25
C ILE A 78 5.35 -5.71 -1.71
N MET A 79 5.43 -5.83 -0.38
CA MET A 79 5.59 -7.11 0.31
C MET A 79 4.21 -7.70 0.66
N GLU A 80 3.92 -8.87 0.11
CA GLU A 80 2.64 -9.59 0.32
C GLU A 80 2.35 -9.80 1.82
N SER A 81 1.18 -9.35 2.27
CA SER A 81 0.62 -9.57 3.61
C SER A 81 1.57 -9.25 4.78
N MET A 82 2.59 -8.41 4.57
CA MET A 82 3.59 -8.06 5.59
C MET A 82 2.97 -7.13 6.63
N THR A 83 2.28 -7.72 7.59
CA THR A 83 1.59 -7.01 8.67
C THR A 83 2.57 -6.58 9.76
N TRP A 84 2.48 -5.30 10.18
CA TRP A 84 3.39 -4.72 11.19
C TRP A 84 3.47 -5.54 12.50
N PRO A 85 2.36 -6.04 13.09
CA PRO A 85 2.41 -6.83 14.33
C PRO A 85 3.26 -8.10 14.27
N ARG A 86 3.59 -8.59 13.08
CA ARG A 86 4.40 -9.80 12.90
C ARG A 86 5.81 -9.50 12.41
N THR A 87 6.21 -8.24 12.32
CA THR A 87 7.56 -7.83 11.96
C THR A 87 8.40 -7.58 13.21
N SER A 88 9.73 -7.59 13.06
CA SER A 88 10.70 -7.29 14.13
C SER A 88 10.55 -5.87 14.73
N PHE A 89 9.71 -5.01 14.14
CA PHE A 89 9.36 -3.70 14.70
C PHE A 89 8.34 -3.80 15.84
N SER A 90 7.59 -4.89 15.91
CA SER A 90 6.50 -5.04 16.86
C SER A 90 7.00 -5.51 18.21
N PRO A 91 6.66 -4.84 19.32
CA PRO A 91 6.95 -5.34 20.66
C PRO A 91 6.23 -6.67 20.96
N ASN A 92 5.21 -7.01 20.18
CA ASN A 92 4.50 -8.29 20.28
C ASN A 92 5.41 -9.50 20.04
N LEU A 93 6.49 -9.34 19.27
CA LEU A 93 7.44 -10.42 18.95
C LEU A 93 8.63 -10.49 19.91
N THR A 94 8.66 -9.72 20.97
CA THR A 94 9.73 -9.79 21.98
C THR A 94 9.80 -11.18 22.58
N GLY A 95 10.93 -11.87 22.39
CA GLY A 95 11.15 -13.23 22.89
C GLY A 95 10.74 -14.36 21.94
N ILE A 96 10.32 -14.05 20.70
CA ILE A 96 10.24 -15.08 19.65
C ILE A 96 11.66 -15.67 19.41
N PRO A 97 11.78 -17.00 19.19
CA PRO A 97 13.11 -17.64 19.10
C PRO A 97 14.00 -17.12 17.98
N GLU A 98 13.41 -16.72 16.88
CA GLU A 98 14.10 -16.15 15.71
C GLU A 98 13.32 -14.97 15.20
N ASP A 99 13.96 -13.84 14.98
CA ASP A 99 13.33 -12.67 14.39
C ASP A 99 12.67 -12.98 13.03
N THR A 100 11.52 -12.37 12.80
CA THR A 100 10.76 -12.59 11.58
C THR A 100 11.27 -11.75 10.41
N THR A 101 11.72 -10.51 10.65
CA THR A 101 12.14 -9.57 9.60
C THR A 101 13.44 -8.83 9.94
N PRO A 102 14.55 -9.55 10.21
CA PRO A 102 15.82 -8.93 10.60
C PRO A 102 16.45 -8.09 9.48
N ASN A 103 16.24 -8.41 8.20
CA ASN A 103 16.77 -7.63 7.08
C ASN A 103 16.03 -6.29 6.95
N LEU A 104 14.71 -6.30 7.07
CA LEU A 104 13.90 -5.08 7.08
C LEU A 104 14.27 -4.17 8.27
N MET A 105 14.47 -4.76 9.44
CA MET A 105 14.96 -4.06 10.64
C MET A 105 16.35 -3.47 10.42
N ALA A 106 17.25 -4.18 9.75
CA ALA A 106 18.58 -3.67 9.44
C ALA A 106 18.52 -2.48 8.48
N LEU A 107 17.68 -2.56 7.43
CA LEU A 107 17.48 -1.46 6.47
C LEU A 107 16.90 -0.20 7.11
N SER A 108 16.06 -0.34 8.13
CA SER A 108 15.42 0.80 8.78
C SER A 108 16.39 1.77 9.44
N LYS A 109 17.60 1.30 9.82
CA LYS A 109 18.62 2.13 10.45
C LYS A 109 19.15 3.24 9.52
N ASP A 110 19.13 2.98 8.23
CA ASP A 110 19.58 3.91 7.17
C ASP A 110 18.42 4.43 6.32
N SER A 111 17.20 4.36 6.85
CA SER A 111 15.95 4.72 6.14
C SER A 111 15.14 5.78 6.90
N LEU A 112 14.20 6.41 6.21
CA LEU A 112 13.04 6.98 6.87
C LEU A 112 12.07 5.83 7.15
N TYR A 113 11.77 5.61 8.43
CA TYR A 113 10.83 4.60 8.90
C TYR A 113 9.52 5.23 9.35
N TYR A 114 8.41 4.71 8.85
CA TYR A 114 7.05 5.15 9.18
C TYR A 114 6.33 4.05 9.96
N PRO A 115 6.37 4.08 11.31
CA PRO A 115 5.76 3.05 12.14
C PRO A 115 4.23 3.03 12.09
N LEU A 116 3.57 4.12 11.71
CA LEU A 116 2.12 4.22 11.59
C LEU A 116 1.70 4.33 10.11
N PHE A 117 2.21 3.41 9.29
CA PHE A 117 1.81 3.31 7.89
C PHE A 117 0.68 2.29 7.72
N PHE A 118 -0.33 2.67 6.95
CA PHE A 118 -1.53 1.86 6.78
C PHE A 118 -1.89 1.64 5.31
N ALA A 119 -2.37 0.43 5.03
CA ALA A 119 -3.15 0.16 3.83
C ALA A 119 -4.59 0.64 4.08
N PRO A 120 -5.12 1.63 3.34
CA PRO A 120 -6.48 2.14 3.57
C PRO A 120 -7.56 1.06 3.41
N THR A 121 -7.27 0.03 2.62
CA THR A 121 -8.21 -1.08 2.38
C THR A 121 -7.46 -2.40 2.41
N ARG A 122 -8.18 -3.49 2.71
CA ARG A 122 -7.60 -4.83 2.73
C ARG A 122 -7.62 -5.47 1.35
N THR A 123 -6.85 -6.47 1.14
CA THR A 123 -6.59 -7.26 -0.09
C THR A 123 -5.61 -6.60 -1.06
N THR A 124 -4.76 -7.44 -1.61
CA THR A 124 -3.67 -7.07 -2.52
C THR A 124 -4.16 -6.26 -3.73
N ALA A 125 -5.28 -6.64 -4.36
CA ALA A 125 -5.81 -5.91 -5.52
C ALA A 125 -6.22 -4.47 -5.19
N ARG A 126 -6.78 -4.24 -3.99
CA ARG A 126 -7.16 -2.89 -3.53
C ARG A 126 -5.94 -2.08 -3.12
N ALA A 127 -4.96 -2.74 -2.51
CA ALA A 127 -3.70 -2.11 -2.15
C ALA A 127 -2.93 -1.64 -3.39
N ILE A 128 -2.85 -2.48 -4.43
CA ILE A 128 -2.26 -2.09 -5.72
C ILE A 128 -3.03 -0.91 -6.32
N PHE A 129 -4.35 -1.01 -6.41
CA PHE A 129 -5.17 0.07 -6.96
C PHE A 129 -4.95 1.38 -6.19
N THR A 130 -5.00 1.33 -4.86
CA THR A 130 -4.79 2.48 -3.97
C THR A 130 -3.39 3.09 -4.13
N THR A 131 -2.35 2.24 -4.14
CA THR A 131 -0.96 2.70 -4.31
C THR A 131 -0.77 3.38 -5.66
N MET A 132 -1.30 2.80 -6.74
CA MET A 132 -1.09 3.30 -8.09
C MET A 132 -1.89 4.56 -8.41
N THR A 133 -3.12 4.68 -7.85
CA THR A 133 -3.99 5.85 -8.08
C THR A 133 -3.79 6.97 -7.04
N GLY A 134 -3.28 6.65 -5.86
CA GLY A 134 -3.29 7.55 -4.71
C GLY A 134 -4.68 7.75 -4.10
N ILE A 135 -5.66 6.88 -4.41
CA ILE A 135 -7.04 6.97 -3.95
C ILE A 135 -7.42 5.67 -3.23
N PRO A 136 -7.88 5.72 -1.96
CA PRO A 136 -8.41 4.55 -1.28
C PRO A 136 -9.49 3.85 -2.08
N ASP A 137 -9.35 2.53 -2.35
CA ASP A 137 -10.37 1.75 -3.07
C ASP A 137 -11.57 1.46 -2.16
N VAL A 138 -12.42 2.46 -1.95
CA VAL A 138 -13.63 2.36 -1.15
C VAL A 138 -14.83 1.76 -1.90
N ASN A 139 -14.64 1.35 -3.16
CA ASN A 139 -15.68 0.66 -3.91
C ASN A 139 -15.95 -0.74 -3.33
N ARG A 140 -17.21 -1.03 -2.99
CA ARG A 140 -17.62 -2.32 -2.41
C ARG A 140 -18.56 -3.13 -3.32
N SER A 141 -19.11 -2.50 -4.33
CA SER A 141 -19.98 -3.18 -5.29
C SER A 141 -19.18 -3.83 -6.42
N GLY A 142 -19.45 -5.10 -6.68
CA GLY A 142 -18.85 -5.81 -7.81
C GLY A 142 -17.36 -6.17 -7.68
N GLY A 143 -16.79 -6.10 -6.49
CA GLY A 143 -15.39 -6.45 -6.24
C GLY A 143 -14.44 -5.25 -6.18
N THR A 144 -13.20 -5.42 -6.66
CA THR A 144 -12.17 -4.37 -6.66
C THR A 144 -12.39 -3.38 -7.80
N SER A 145 -11.95 -2.13 -7.64
CA SER A 145 -12.09 -1.09 -8.67
C SER A 145 -11.37 -1.43 -9.97
N SER A 146 -10.29 -2.22 -9.92
CA SER A 146 -9.59 -2.72 -11.10
C SER A 146 -10.45 -3.60 -12.03
N ARG A 147 -11.52 -4.24 -11.50
CA ARG A 147 -12.50 -5.04 -12.26
C ARG A 147 -13.72 -4.24 -12.72
N ASN A 148 -13.92 -3.04 -12.20
CA ASN A 148 -15.09 -2.24 -12.50
C ASN A 148 -14.84 -1.37 -13.72
N GLN A 149 -15.60 -1.56 -14.80
CA GLN A 149 -15.45 -0.82 -16.06
C GLN A 149 -15.61 0.71 -15.90
N ALA A 150 -16.40 1.16 -14.93
CA ALA A 150 -16.57 2.58 -14.66
C ALA A 150 -15.37 3.20 -13.91
N LEU A 151 -14.55 2.36 -13.26
CA LEU A 151 -13.47 2.77 -12.35
C LEU A 151 -12.08 2.38 -12.84
N VAL A 152 -11.97 1.50 -13.83
CA VAL A 152 -10.67 0.99 -14.31
C VAL A 152 -9.82 2.05 -14.99
N ASP A 153 -10.43 3.06 -15.61
CA ASP A 153 -9.75 4.18 -16.26
C ASP A 153 -9.38 5.25 -15.23
N GLN A 154 -8.10 5.41 -14.96
CA GLN A 154 -7.54 6.27 -13.92
C GLN A 154 -6.29 7.02 -14.40
N ALA A 155 -6.11 8.25 -13.93
CA ALA A 155 -4.82 8.89 -13.99
C ALA A 155 -3.88 8.26 -12.95
N LEU A 156 -2.71 7.80 -13.37
CA LEU A 156 -1.72 7.19 -12.48
C LEU A 156 -0.46 8.05 -12.42
N MET A 157 0.03 8.29 -11.20
CA MET A 157 1.23 9.09 -10.98
C MET A 157 2.49 8.51 -11.64
N MET A 158 2.52 7.22 -11.93
CA MET A 158 3.62 6.61 -12.67
C MET A 158 3.81 7.22 -14.07
N ASN A 159 2.78 7.84 -14.66
CA ASN A 159 2.87 8.54 -15.94
C ASN A 159 3.61 9.89 -15.84
N GLU A 160 3.67 10.48 -14.66
CA GLU A 160 4.42 11.73 -14.43
C GLU A 160 5.94 11.51 -14.47
N PHE A 161 6.42 10.28 -14.34
CA PHE A 161 7.82 9.90 -14.57
C PHE A 161 8.16 9.91 -16.07
N LYS A 162 8.11 11.09 -16.67
CA LYS A 162 8.40 11.29 -18.10
C LYS A 162 9.87 11.04 -18.41
N GLY A 163 10.13 10.26 -19.46
CA GLY A 163 11.48 9.87 -19.84
C GLY A 163 12.05 8.68 -19.05
N TYR A 164 11.32 8.15 -18.09
CA TYR A 164 11.69 6.93 -17.36
C TYR A 164 11.17 5.66 -18.07
N SER A 165 11.94 4.58 -17.97
CA SER A 165 11.42 3.24 -18.24
C SER A 165 10.54 2.83 -17.07
N LYS A 166 9.31 2.38 -17.36
CA LYS A 166 8.28 2.06 -16.36
C LYS A 166 8.10 0.55 -16.28
N TYR A 167 8.29 -0.03 -15.10
CA TYR A 167 8.21 -1.47 -14.88
C TYR A 167 7.17 -1.80 -13.82
N TYR A 168 6.41 -2.88 -14.08
CA TYR A 168 5.69 -3.60 -13.04
C TYR A 168 6.07 -5.07 -13.11
N MET A 169 6.55 -5.62 -12.01
CA MET A 169 7.17 -6.93 -11.91
C MET A 169 6.45 -7.77 -10.86
N ILE A 170 5.95 -8.94 -11.27
CA ILE A 170 5.26 -9.90 -10.42
C ILE A 170 5.69 -11.32 -10.82
N GLY A 171 5.89 -12.22 -9.85
CA GLY A 171 6.34 -13.58 -10.11
C GLY A 171 5.32 -14.43 -10.86
N GLY A 172 4.03 -14.22 -10.59
CA GLY A 172 2.93 -14.95 -11.21
C GLY A 172 2.22 -14.19 -12.33
N SER A 173 1.02 -14.66 -12.67
CA SER A 173 0.18 -14.02 -13.68
C SER A 173 -0.54 -12.79 -13.12
N ALA A 174 -0.50 -11.65 -13.78
CA ALA A 174 -1.23 -10.45 -13.43
C ALA A 174 -2.72 -10.45 -13.90
N SER A 175 -3.23 -11.59 -14.38
CA SER A 175 -4.62 -11.69 -14.85
C SER A 175 -5.67 -11.65 -13.73
N TRP A 176 -5.26 -12.04 -12.51
CA TRP A 176 -6.14 -12.00 -11.35
C TRP A 176 -6.59 -10.56 -11.04
N ALA A 177 -7.82 -10.41 -10.56
CA ALA A 177 -8.42 -9.10 -10.23
C ALA A 177 -8.32 -8.04 -11.35
N ASN A 178 -8.06 -8.44 -12.61
CA ASN A 178 -7.83 -7.56 -13.76
C ASN A 178 -6.63 -6.59 -13.59
N ILE A 179 -5.62 -6.97 -12.81
CA ILE A 179 -4.44 -6.12 -12.58
C ILE A 179 -3.71 -5.81 -13.89
N ARG A 180 -3.52 -6.84 -14.78
CA ARG A 180 -2.93 -6.63 -16.10
C ARG A 180 -3.69 -5.57 -16.89
N GLY A 181 -5.02 -5.69 -16.98
CA GLY A 181 -5.88 -4.75 -17.69
C GLY A 181 -5.80 -3.34 -17.11
N PHE A 182 -5.87 -3.22 -15.80
CA PHE A 182 -5.77 -1.95 -15.10
C PHE A 182 -4.43 -1.26 -15.35
N LEU A 183 -3.31 -1.97 -15.16
CA LEU A 183 -1.97 -1.36 -15.31
C LEU A 183 -1.65 -1.04 -16.77
N SER A 184 -1.89 -1.99 -17.70
CA SER A 184 -1.55 -1.80 -19.12
C SER A 184 -2.42 -0.75 -19.81
N HIS A 185 -3.68 -0.58 -19.36
CA HIS A 185 -4.55 0.47 -19.88
C HIS A 185 -4.11 1.87 -19.43
N ASN A 186 -3.63 1.99 -18.18
CA ASN A 186 -3.42 3.30 -17.57
C ASN A 186 -1.97 3.78 -17.60
N ILE A 187 -0.98 2.90 -17.73
CA ILE A 187 0.44 3.28 -17.70
C ILE A 187 1.02 3.25 -19.12
N GLU A 188 1.41 4.40 -19.60
CA GLU A 188 2.02 4.56 -20.91
C GLU A 188 3.45 3.98 -20.93
N GLY A 189 3.72 3.11 -21.90
CA GLY A 189 5.04 2.49 -22.07
C GLY A 189 5.41 1.52 -20.93
N LEU A 190 4.43 0.90 -20.28
CA LEU A 190 4.65 -0.08 -19.23
C LEU A 190 5.34 -1.34 -19.75
N HIS A 191 6.43 -1.70 -19.11
CA HIS A 191 7.01 -3.04 -19.18
C HIS A 191 6.40 -3.90 -18.06
N LEU A 192 5.34 -4.63 -18.37
CA LEU A 192 4.75 -5.60 -17.43
C LEU A 192 5.51 -6.92 -17.55
N LEU A 193 6.27 -7.26 -16.51
CA LEU A 193 7.01 -8.51 -16.40
C LEU A 193 6.28 -9.43 -15.42
N GLU A 194 5.71 -10.48 -15.91
CA GLU A 194 4.86 -11.44 -15.20
C GLU A 194 5.15 -12.87 -15.63
N GLU A 195 4.37 -13.82 -15.19
CA GLU A 195 4.47 -15.23 -15.63
C GLU A 195 4.71 -15.34 -17.14
N GLY A 196 5.72 -16.12 -17.52
CA GLY A 196 6.18 -16.25 -18.90
C GLY A 196 7.24 -15.23 -19.33
N SER A 197 7.48 -14.17 -18.56
CA SER A 197 8.58 -13.21 -18.79
C SER A 197 9.90 -13.66 -18.17
N TRP A 198 9.83 -14.55 -17.19
CA TRP A 198 10.94 -14.93 -16.33
C TRP A 198 11.66 -16.18 -16.82
N LYS A 199 12.93 -16.34 -16.44
CA LYS A 199 13.72 -17.54 -16.72
C LYS A 199 13.62 -18.57 -15.60
N ALA A 200 13.48 -18.10 -14.36
CA ALA A 200 13.31 -18.95 -13.20
C ALA A 200 11.99 -19.72 -13.27
N PRO A 201 11.94 -20.97 -12.77
CA PRO A 201 10.72 -21.77 -12.76
C PRO A 201 9.72 -21.27 -11.72
N ASN A 202 8.44 -21.53 -11.96
CA ASN A 202 7.41 -21.29 -10.94
C ASN A 202 7.66 -22.20 -9.73
N THR A 203 7.52 -21.63 -8.54
CA THR A 203 7.63 -22.32 -7.25
C THR A 203 6.31 -22.96 -6.85
N ASP A 204 5.20 -22.22 -7.07
CA ASP A 204 3.84 -22.69 -6.78
C ASP A 204 2.80 -21.96 -7.65
N VAL A 205 1.54 -21.98 -7.22
CA VAL A 205 0.39 -21.37 -7.93
C VAL A 205 0.48 -19.86 -8.07
N TRP A 206 1.36 -19.20 -7.30
CA TRP A 206 1.60 -17.76 -7.33
C TRP A 206 2.78 -17.36 -8.22
N GLY A 207 3.45 -18.33 -8.85
CA GLY A 207 4.56 -18.12 -9.76
C GLY A 207 5.92 -18.30 -9.10
N LEU A 208 6.85 -17.39 -9.34
CA LEU A 208 8.21 -17.41 -8.81
C LEU A 208 8.20 -17.23 -7.28
N SER A 209 9.20 -17.80 -6.62
CA SER A 209 9.53 -17.42 -5.24
C SER A 209 9.90 -15.91 -5.16
N ASP A 210 9.73 -15.30 -4.00
CA ASP A 210 10.18 -13.90 -3.79
C ASP A 210 11.68 -13.76 -4.09
N LEU A 211 12.49 -14.77 -3.76
CA LEU A 211 13.93 -14.80 -4.03
C LEU A 211 14.22 -14.74 -5.53
N ASP A 212 13.56 -15.55 -6.32
CA ASP A 212 13.78 -15.60 -7.77
C ASP A 212 13.20 -14.36 -8.45
N LEU A 213 12.05 -13.87 -8.00
CA LEU A 213 11.49 -12.60 -8.47
C LEU A 213 12.50 -11.45 -8.24
N PHE A 214 13.12 -11.37 -7.08
CA PHE A 214 14.11 -10.33 -6.79
C PHE A 214 15.40 -10.48 -7.62
N ARG A 215 15.87 -11.70 -7.86
CA ARG A 215 17.02 -11.98 -8.75
C ARG A 215 16.73 -11.52 -10.18
N GLU A 216 15.59 -11.90 -10.72
CA GLU A 216 15.15 -11.55 -12.09
C GLU A 216 14.88 -10.05 -12.22
N ALA A 217 14.25 -9.43 -11.22
CA ALA A 217 14.00 -7.98 -11.18
C ALA A 217 15.31 -7.18 -11.19
N ALA A 218 16.28 -7.53 -10.35
CA ALA A 218 17.58 -6.89 -10.34
C ALA A 218 18.29 -7.01 -11.71
N ALA A 219 18.22 -8.19 -12.33
CA ALA A 219 18.79 -8.43 -13.67
C ALA A 219 18.09 -7.59 -14.76
N ALA A 220 16.77 -7.42 -14.68
CA ALA A 220 15.99 -6.62 -15.62
C ALA A 220 16.33 -5.13 -15.46
N LEU A 221 16.37 -4.61 -14.23
CA LEU A 221 16.70 -3.20 -13.93
C LEU A 221 18.12 -2.84 -14.35
N THR A 222 19.07 -3.77 -14.22
CA THR A 222 20.47 -3.58 -14.68
C THR A 222 20.57 -3.35 -16.17
N LYS A 223 19.64 -3.88 -16.95
CA LYS A 223 19.57 -3.72 -18.41
C LYS A 223 18.77 -2.49 -18.85
N SER A 224 18.15 -1.76 -17.92
CA SER A 224 17.37 -0.59 -18.27
C SER A 224 18.27 0.53 -18.84
N PRO A 225 17.99 1.02 -20.05
CA PRO A 225 18.84 2.00 -20.72
C PRO A 225 18.67 3.45 -20.19
N LYS A 226 17.69 3.69 -19.34
CA LYS A 226 17.25 5.02 -18.86
C LYS A 226 17.02 4.97 -17.35
N PRO A 227 16.84 6.11 -16.70
CA PRO A 227 16.29 6.10 -15.36
C PRO A 227 14.97 5.33 -15.38
N PHE A 228 14.69 4.61 -14.32
CA PHE A 228 13.51 3.75 -14.24
C PHE A 228 12.68 4.05 -13.00
N VAL A 229 11.38 3.82 -13.13
CA VAL A 229 10.44 3.65 -12.03
C VAL A 229 9.88 2.24 -12.10
N ALA A 230 10.07 1.46 -11.05
CA ALA A 230 9.70 0.06 -11.02
C ALA A 230 8.86 -0.27 -9.78
N VAL A 231 7.85 -1.10 -9.96
CA VAL A 231 7.10 -1.75 -8.88
C VAL A 231 7.44 -3.22 -8.90
N ILE A 232 7.87 -3.78 -7.77
CA ILE A 232 8.11 -5.22 -7.57
C ILE A 232 7.10 -5.68 -6.52
N GLN A 233 6.18 -6.57 -6.93
CA GLN A 233 5.16 -7.12 -6.07
C GLN A 233 5.50 -8.56 -5.72
N THR A 234 5.73 -8.87 -4.44
CA THR A 234 5.96 -10.22 -3.95
C THR A 234 4.64 -10.98 -3.74
N ALA A 235 4.72 -12.29 -3.57
CA ALA A 235 3.59 -13.17 -3.28
C ALA A 235 3.95 -14.32 -2.31
N GLY A 236 5.21 -14.41 -1.86
CA GLY A 236 5.71 -15.56 -1.10
C GLY A 236 5.04 -15.76 0.26
N PHE A 237 4.62 -14.68 0.93
CA PHE A 237 3.90 -14.79 2.21
C PHE A 237 2.39 -15.01 2.00
N HIS A 238 2.05 -15.87 1.03
CA HIS A 238 0.69 -16.32 0.74
C HIS A 238 0.61 -17.87 0.79
N ARG A 239 -0.54 -18.42 1.15
CA ARG A 239 -0.74 -19.88 1.12
C ARG A 239 -0.53 -20.41 -0.30
N PRO A 240 0.15 -21.52 -0.49
CA PRO A 240 0.53 -22.58 0.45
C PRO A 240 1.83 -22.35 1.24
N TYR A 241 2.46 -21.16 1.21
CA TYR A 241 3.68 -20.83 1.95
C TYR A 241 4.93 -21.62 1.48
N THR A 242 5.05 -21.80 0.20
CA THR A 242 6.09 -22.64 -0.39
C THR A 242 7.46 -21.96 -0.34
N ILE A 243 8.44 -22.65 0.21
CA ILE A 243 9.85 -22.23 0.18
C ILE A 243 10.57 -23.13 -0.83
N PRO A 244 11.25 -22.58 -1.85
CA PRO A 244 11.93 -23.38 -2.86
C PRO A 244 13.17 -24.12 -2.32
N GLU A 245 13.64 -25.14 -3.03
CA GLU A 245 14.88 -25.84 -2.68
C GLU A 245 16.10 -24.92 -2.80
N ASP A 246 16.20 -24.13 -3.87
CA ASP A 246 17.18 -23.03 -3.97
C ASP A 246 16.66 -21.83 -3.20
N ASN A 247 17.00 -21.77 -1.92
CA ASN A 247 16.55 -20.75 -0.98
C ASN A 247 17.68 -19.85 -0.47
N ALA A 248 18.84 -19.83 -1.17
CA ALA A 248 20.01 -19.04 -0.80
C ALA A 248 20.49 -19.29 0.67
N GLY A 249 20.40 -20.53 1.13
CA GLY A 249 20.85 -20.92 2.48
C GLY A 249 19.90 -20.53 3.61
N PHE A 250 18.65 -20.21 3.30
CA PHE A 250 17.63 -19.94 4.34
C PHE A 250 17.44 -21.16 5.25
N GLN A 251 17.34 -20.92 6.55
CA GLN A 251 17.17 -21.95 7.55
C GLN A 251 15.72 -22.04 8.02
N ILE A 252 15.04 -23.12 7.62
CA ILE A 252 13.70 -23.45 8.10
C ILE A 252 13.79 -23.80 9.59
N LYS A 253 12.88 -23.26 10.39
CA LYS A 253 12.78 -23.45 11.85
C LYS A 253 11.46 -24.16 12.17
N GLN A 254 11.47 -24.90 13.29
CA GLN A 254 10.31 -25.66 13.75
C GLN A 254 10.01 -25.31 15.23
N PRO A 255 9.55 -24.09 15.54
CA PRO A 255 9.08 -23.76 16.88
C PRO A 255 7.87 -24.61 17.24
N SER A 256 7.63 -24.83 18.55
CA SER A 256 6.43 -25.55 18.98
C SER A 256 5.16 -24.76 18.60
N GLU A 257 4.06 -25.48 18.39
CA GLU A 257 2.75 -24.85 18.12
C GLU A 257 2.34 -23.84 19.19
N ALA A 258 2.65 -24.12 20.45
CA ALA A 258 2.36 -23.22 21.56
C ALA A 258 3.11 -21.89 21.43
N ILE A 259 4.39 -21.93 21.02
CA ILE A 259 5.18 -20.73 20.75
C ILE A 259 4.57 -19.96 19.57
N LEU A 260 4.34 -20.63 18.44
CA LEU A 260 3.78 -20.00 17.24
C LEU A 260 2.44 -19.31 17.51
N LYS A 261 1.56 -19.99 18.24
CA LYS A 261 0.25 -19.43 18.60
C LYS A 261 0.37 -18.19 19.49
N ASN A 262 1.32 -18.15 20.42
CA ASN A 262 1.55 -16.98 21.27
C ASN A 262 1.95 -15.73 20.47
N TYR A 263 2.52 -15.93 19.29
CA TYR A 263 2.96 -14.84 18.38
C TYR A 263 2.04 -14.67 17.19
N GLY A 264 0.87 -15.31 17.20
CA GLY A 264 -0.18 -15.14 16.18
C GLY A 264 0.07 -15.90 14.88
N PHE A 265 0.94 -16.92 14.85
CA PHE A 265 1.15 -17.78 13.70
C PHE A 265 0.29 -19.03 13.77
N THR A 266 -0.30 -19.43 12.65
CA THR A 266 -1.12 -20.64 12.54
C THR A 266 -0.30 -21.91 12.42
N GLY A 267 0.97 -21.80 12.03
CA GLY A 267 1.88 -22.94 11.87
C GLY A 267 3.30 -22.52 11.48
N ALA A 268 4.19 -23.50 11.44
CA ALA A 268 5.59 -23.28 11.10
C ALA A 268 5.79 -22.83 9.64
N ASP A 269 4.91 -23.26 8.73
CA ASP A 269 4.99 -22.89 7.31
C ASP A 269 4.71 -21.39 7.13
N GLU A 270 3.68 -20.85 7.78
CA GLU A 270 3.39 -19.41 7.78
C GLU A 270 4.55 -18.60 8.39
N TYR A 271 5.07 -19.04 9.54
CA TYR A 271 6.19 -18.40 10.21
C TYR A 271 7.45 -18.37 9.33
N ASN A 272 7.82 -19.50 8.73
CA ASN A 272 8.99 -19.56 7.85
C ASN A 272 8.79 -18.80 6.55
N SER A 273 7.58 -18.76 6.01
CA SER A 273 7.28 -18.00 4.80
C SER A 273 7.49 -16.49 5.00
N LEU A 274 7.06 -15.91 6.12
CA LEU A 274 7.33 -14.50 6.43
C LEU A 274 8.85 -14.25 6.56
N ARG A 275 9.57 -15.13 7.27
CA ARG A 275 11.02 -15.05 7.43
C ARG A 275 11.74 -15.20 6.07
N PHE A 276 11.23 -16.05 5.20
CA PHE A 276 11.79 -16.25 3.86
C PHE A 276 11.54 -15.04 2.94
N SER A 277 10.41 -14.38 3.06
CA SER A 277 10.13 -13.13 2.35
C SER A 277 11.13 -12.03 2.74
N ASP A 278 11.42 -11.88 4.05
CA ASP A 278 12.46 -10.96 4.54
C ASP A 278 13.88 -11.38 4.14
N HIS A 279 14.17 -12.68 4.17
CA HIS A 279 15.44 -13.21 3.69
C HIS A 279 15.66 -12.90 2.20
N SER A 280 14.62 -13.08 1.38
CA SER A 280 14.62 -12.77 -0.05
C SER A 280 14.86 -11.28 -0.31
N LEU A 281 14.27 -10.41 0.50
CA LEU A 281 14.53 -8.97 0.48
C LEU A 281 16.01 -8.68 0.80
N GLY A 282 16.58 -9.34 1.80
CA GLY A 282 17.99 -9.24 2.14
C GLY A 282 18.91 -9.64 0.99
N GLU A 283 18.61 -10.75 0.31
CA GLU A 283 19.34 -11.21 -0.88
C GLU A 283 19.20 -10.22 -2.05
N PHE A 284 18.01 -9.64 -2.27
CA PHE A 284 17.84 -8.57 -3.24
C PHE A 284 18.81 -7.40 -2.99
N PHE A 285 18.90 -6.93 -1.76
CA PHE A 285 19.80 -5.82 -1.43
C PHE A 285 21.28 -6.19 -1.51
N LYS A 286 21.66 -7.46 -1.29
CA LYS A 286 23.03 -7.93 -1.56
C LYS A 286 23.38 -7.85 -3.05
N ILE A 287 22.45 -8.23 -3.92
CA ILE A 287 22.59 -8.15 -5.37
C ILE A 287 22.56 -6.67 -5.82
N ALA A 288 21.59 -5.91 -5.36
CA ALA A 288 21.38 -4.52 -5.76
C ALA A 288 22.59 -3.63 -5.43
N ARG A 289 23.22 -3.81 -4.26
CA ARG A 289 24.42 -3.04 -3.86
C ARG A 289 25.61 -3.23 -4.82
N GLN A 290 25.63 -4.27 -5.62
CA GLN A 290 26.65 -4.54 -6.63
C GLN A 290 26.33 -3.89 -7.98
N GLN A 291 25.14 -3.29 -8.13
CA GLN A 291 24.69 -2.75 -9.40
C GLN A 291 25.01 -1.25 -9.52
N PRO A 292 25.34 -0.78 -10.74
CA PRO A 292 25.71 0.62 -10.97
C PRO A 292 24.57 1.61 -10.75
N TRP A 293 23.32 1.15 -10.63
CA TRP A 293 22.15 1.98 -10.38
C TRP A 293 21.81 2.14 -8.89
N PHE A 294 22.41 1.35 -8.00
CA PHE A 294 22.00 1.24 -6.59
C PHE A 294 22.06 2.58 -5.85
N ASP A 295 23.21 3.26 -5.87
CA ASP A 295 23.39 4.52 -5.15
C ASP A 295 22.54 5.66 -5.73
N ASN A 296 22.11 5.53 -6.99
CA ASN A 296 21.22 6.49 -7.65
C ASN A 296 19.75 6.04 -7.60
N THR A 297 19.34 5.30 -6.57
CA THR A 297 17.98 4.75 -6.45
C THR A 297 17.36 5.08 -5.10
N VAL A 298 16.08 5.43 -5.14
CA VAL A 298 15.20 5.51 -3.97
C VAL A 298 14.33 4.27 -3.95
N PHE A 299 14.29 3.60 -2.81
CA PHE A 299 13.45 2.43 -2.57
C PHE A 299 12.34 2.79 -1.58
N ALA A 300 11.08 2.46 -1.90
CA ALA A 300 9.98 2.40 -0.94
C ALA A 300 9.63 0.92 -0.70
N ILE A 301 9.62 0.49 0.55
CA ILE A 301 9.38 -0.91 0.93
C ILE A 301 8.24 -0.91 1.93
N PHE A 302 7.13 -1.60 1.63
CA PHE A 302 5.97 -1.65 2.52
C PHE A 302 5.13 -2.90 2.29
N GLY A 303 4.32 -3.27 3.30
CA GLY A 303 3.31 -4.31 3.17
C GLY A 303 2.08 -3.82 2.41
N ASP A 304 1.50 -4.67 1.55
CA ASP A 304 0.29 -4.33 0.80
C ASP A 304 -0.95 -4.23 1.69
N HIS A 305 -1.11 -5.12 2.65
CA HIS A 305 -2.11 -5.10 3.72
C HIS A 305 -1.67 -5.93 4.91
N GLY A 306 -2.42 -5.84 6.01
CA GLY A 306 -2.24 -6.69 7.16
C GLY A 306 -3.12 -7.94 7.11
N LEU A 307 -3.04 -8.76 8.15
CA LEU A 307 -3.80 -9.98 8.31
C LEU A 307 -4.91 -9.78 9.36
N ASN A 308 -6.09 -10.37 9.13
CA ASN A 308 -7.22 -10.31 10.06
C ASN A 308 -7.07 -11.36 11.17
N ASP A 309 -6.00 -11.24 11.94
CA ASP A 309 -5.71 -12.13 13.05
C ASP A 309 -5.97 -11.40 14.39
N THR A 310 -6.84 -11.98 15.21
CA THR A 310 -7.21 -11.45 16.53
C THR A 310 -6.44 -12.13 17.67
N SER A 311 -5.61 -13.13 17.36
CA SER A 311 -4.79 -13.85 18.37
C SER A 311 -3.50 -13.10 18.73
N LEU A 312 -3.25 -11.94 18.11
CA LEU A 312 -2.09 -11.11 18.38
C LEU A 312 -2.14 -10.51 19.80
N ASN A 313 -1.01 -10.52 20.47
CA ASN A 313 -0.83 -9.85 21.78
C ASN A 313 -0.68 -8.32 21.58
N MET A 314 -1.70 -7.69 21.03
CA MET A 314 -1.80 -6.25 20.82
C MET A 314 -2.75 -5.62 21.84
N SER A 315 -2.67 -4.31 22.00
CA SER A 315 -3.57 -3.59 22.89
C SER A 315 -5.04 -3.77 22.50
N PRO A 316 -5.97 -3.83 23.46
CA PRO A 316 -7.38 -4.04 23.18
C PRO A 316 -7.99 -3.03 22.22
N GLY A 317 -7.62 -1.73 22.32
CA GLY A 317 -8.09 -0.69 21.42
C GLY A 317 -7.62 -0.87 19.97
N TYR A 318 -6.37 -1.31 19.79
CA TYR A 318 -5.81 -1.64 18.48
C TYR A 318 -6.60 -2.77 17.80
N LEU A 319 -6.88 -3.85 18.53
CA LEU A 319 -7.65 -4.99 18.02
C LEU A 319 -9.12 -4.66 17.77
N ALA A 320 -9.75 -3.87 18.68
CA ALA A 320 -11.12 -3.42 18.51
C ALA A 320 -11.33 -2.60 17.24
N CYS A 321 -10.33 -1.76 16.89
CA CYS A 321 -10.29 -1.03 15.62
C CYS A 321 -9.84 -1.87 14.41
N ARG A 322 -9.53 -3.15 14.59
CA ARG A 322 -9.06 -4.06 13.51
C ARG A 322 -7.85 -3.52 12.75
N LEU A 323 -6.96 -2.81 13.44
CA LEU A 323 -5.80 -2.19 12.80
C LEU A 323 -4.79 -3.20 12.27
N GLN A 324 -4.73 -4.41 12.83
CA GLN A 324 -3.88 -5.50 12.36
C GLN A 324 -4.11 -5.86 10.88
N SER A 325 -5.31 -5.60 10.36
CA SER A 325 -5.65 -5.86 8.96
C SER A 325 -5.11 -4.80 7.98
N ASN A 326 -4.68 -3.66 8.49
CA ASN A 326 -4.32 -2.50 7.69
C ASN A 326 -2.92 -1.98 8.00
N HIS A 327 -2.39 -2.25 9.19
CA HIS A 327 -1.12 -1.74 9.67
C HIS A 327 0.04 -2.55 9.10
N THR A 328 0.89 -1.92 8.31
CA THR A 328 2.05 -2.52 7.66
C THR A 328 3.29 -1.65 7.88
N PRO A 329 4.52 -2.20 7.85
CA PRO A 329 5.72 -1.38 7.93
C PRO A 329 5.93 -0.61 6.63
N MET A 330 6.60 0.55 6.70
CA MET A 330 7.02 1.30 5.52
C MET A 330 8.37 1.95 5.73
N LEU A 331 9.28 1.74 4.79
CA LEU A 331 10.62 2.34 4.74
C LEU A 331 10.80 3.11 3.44
N ILE A 332 11.45 4.27 3.51
CA ILE A 332 12.07 4.93 2.35
C ILE A 332 13.58 4.85 2.55
N TYR A 333 14.23 4.05 1.71
CA TYR A 333 15.67 3.82 1.71
C TYR A 333 16.31 4.44 0.47
N ALA A 334 17.22 5.37 0.66
CA ALA A 334 17.86 6.10 -0.44
C ALA A 334 19.38 6.26 -0.15
N PRO A 335 20.18 5.19 -0.36
CA PRO A 335 21.57 5.14 0.10
C PRO A 335 22.43 6.30 -0.40
N GLY A 336 22.32 6.66 -1.66
CA GLY A 336 23.10 7.77 -2.21
C GLY A 336 22.67 9.13 -1.68
N LEU A 337 21.38 9.35 -1.38
CA LEU A 337 20.92 10.60 -0.75
C LEU A 337 21.36 10.70 0.70
N VAL A 338 21.37 9.58 1.42
CA VAL A 338 21.85 9.50 2.80
C VAL A 338 23.36 9.76 2.84
N ALA A 339 24.14 9.09 1.99
CA ALA A 339 25.59 9.30 1.88
C ALA A 339 25.97 10.74 1.51
N ALA A 340 25.14 11.39 0.70
CA ALA A 340 25.32 12.79 0.32
C ALA A 340 24.79 13.81 1.36
N GLY A 341 24.23 13.35 2.49
CA GLY A 341 23.62 14.20 3.51
C GLY A 341 22.34 14.93 3.05
N LYS A 342 21.74 14.49 1.92
CA LYS A 342 20.51 15.08 1.34
C LYS A 342 19.24 14.49 1.94
N LEU A 343 19.32 13.31 2.55
CA LEU A 343 18.25 12.66 3.30
C LEU A 343 18.81 12.19 4.65
N GLN A 344 18.09 12.47 5.74
CA GLN A 344 18.48 12.01 7.07
C GLN A 344 17.62 10.80 7.44
N PRO A 345 18.21 9.64 7.76
CA PRO A 345 17.48 8.53 8.34
C PRO A 345 16.78 8.93 9.65
N GLY A 346 15.66 8.33 9.93
CA GLY A 346 14.92 8.62 11.15
C GLY A 346 13.55 7.96 11.18
N VAL A 347 12.81 8.20 12.26
CA VAL A 347 11.46 7.71 12.47
C VAL A 347 10.47 8.86 12.34
N ASP A 348 9.47 8.68 11.51
CA ASP A 348 8.34 9.59 11.38
C ASP A 348 7.07 8.89 11.90
N GLY A 349 6.63 9.28 13.09
CA GLY A 349 5.50 8.66 13.79
C GLY A 349 4.12 9.14 13.35
N ARG A 350 4.03 9.92 12.26
CA ARG A 350 2.73 10.37 11.75
C ARG A 350 1.96 9.24 11.07
N PRO A 351 0.64 9.14 11.26
CA PRO A 351 -0.18 8.26 10.45
C PRO A 351 -0.11 8.64 8.96
N CYS A 352 0.21 7.65 8.12
CA CYS A 352 0.28 7.81 6.68
C CYS A 352 -0.12 6.49 5.99
N GLY A 353 -0.19 6.48 4.66
CA GLY A 353 -0.64 5.29 3.96
C GLY A 353 -0.23 5.21 2.50
N GLN A 354 -0.68 4.16 1.84
CA GLN A 354 -0.37 3.85 0.45
C GLN A 354 -0.61 5.00 -0.54
N PRO A 355 -1.63 5.86 -0.39
CA PRO A 355 -1.79 7.01 -1.26
C PRO A 355 -0.58 7.95 -1.30
N ASP A 356 0.18 8.02 -0.20
CA ASP A 356 1.28 8.96 -0.01
C ASP A 356 2.60 8.51 -0.71
N ILE A 357 2.66 7.26 -1.20
CA ILE A 357 3.90 6.65 -1.74
C ILE A 357 4.41 7.42 -2.96
N PHE A 358 3.62 7.47 -4.04
CA PHE A 358 4.10 8.06 -5.29
C PHE A 358 4.34 9.57 -5.21
N PRO A 359 3.51 10.40 -4.53
CA PRO A 359 3.82 11.82 -4.35
C PRO A 359 5.15 12.06 -3.61
N THR A 360 5.43 11.24 -2.60
CA THR A 360 6.68 11.32 -1.84
C THR A 360 7.88 10.92 -2.68
N LEU A 361 7.78 9.83 -3.44
CA LEU A 361 8.86 9.36 -4.31
C LEU A 361 9.12 10.29 -5.49
N ALA A 362 8.07 10.86 -6.09
CA ALA A 362 8.20 11.84 -7.15
C ALA A 362 8.93 13.10 -6.67
N SER A 363 8.60 13.56 -5.47
CA SER A 363 9.27 14.70 -4.84
C SER A 363 10.74 14.40 -4.53
N LEU A 364 11.07 13.21 -4.01
CA LEU A 364 12.47 12.78 -3.81
C LEU A 364 13.24 12.70 -5.12
N ALA A 365 12.62 12.16 -6.16
CA ALA A 365 13.20 12.10 -7.50
C ALA A 365 13.30 13.48 -8.18
N GLY A 366 12.71 14.51 -7.57
CA GLY A 366 12.75 15.88 -8.09
C GLY A 366 12.01 16.07 -9.40
N ILE A 367 11.08 15.17 -9.76
CA ILE A 367 10.29 15.30 -10.98
C ILE A 367 9.08 16.23 -10.76
N PRO A 368 8.68 17.02 -11.77
CA PRO A 368 7.41 17.74 -11.71
C PRO A 368 6.25 16.76 -11.88
N TYR A 369 5.17 16.97 -11.13
CA TYR A 369 4.00 16.12 -11.27
C TYR A 369 2.69 16.86 -10.99
N ARG A 370 1.62 16.34 -11.59
CA ARG A 370 0.24 16.73 -11.31
C ARG A 370 -0.51 15.51 -10.81
N TYR A 371 -1.40 15.70 -9.86
CA TYR A 371 -2.24 14.59 -9.41
C TYR A 371 -3.54 15.06 -8.78
N ASN A 372 -4.58 14.25 -8.97
CA ASN A 372 -5.93 14.46 -8.47
C ASN A 372 -6.31 13.25 -7.59
N ALA A 373 -5.73 13.16 -6.39
CA ALA A 373 -5.80 11.99 -5.52
C ALA A 373 -5.72 12.40 -4.04
N MET A 374 -5.80 11.42 -3.14
CA MET A 374 -5.76 11.64 -1.68
C MET A 374 -4.35 11.67 -1.10
N GLY A 375 -3.34 11.26 -1.87
CA GLY A 375 -1.97 11.16 -1.37
C GLY A 375 -1.32 12.51 -1.08
N ARG A 376 -0.33 12.51 -0.19
CA ARG A 376 0.47 13.67 0.21
C ARG A 376 1.95 13.38 0.00
N ASN A 377 2.76 14.41 -0.16
CA ASN A 377 4.21 14.28 -0.04
C ASN A 377 4.61 14.29 1.44
N LEU A 378 5.00 13.17 1.99
CA LEU A 378 5.38 13.04 3.40
C LEU A 378 6.63 13.85 3.80
N LEU A 379 7.41 14.30 2.84
CA LEU A 379 8.61 15.10 3.07
C LEU A 379 8.33 16.61 3.03
N ASP A 380 7.15 17.01 2.62
CA ASP A 380 6.73 18.41 2.67
C ASP A 380 6.63 18.84 4.14
N PRO A 381 7.36 19.88 4.58
CA PRO A 381 7.31 20.37 5.95
C PRO A 381 5.90 20.70 6.44
N ASP A 382 5.04 21.15 5.53
CA ASP A 382 3.66 21.52 5.88
C ASP A 382 2.79 20.30 6.19
N THR A 383 3.11 19.12 5.62
CA THR A 383 2.39 17.87 5.95
C THR A 383 2.75 17.31 7.33
N LYS A 384 3.79 17.80 7.99
CA LYS A 384 4.19 17.35 9.33
C LYS A 384 3.14 17.58 10.43
N ARG A 385 2.10 18.36 10.15
CA ARG A 385 0.99 18.62 11.06
C ARG A 385 -0.22 17.72 10.82
N ASP A 386 -0.19 16.90 9.79
CA ASP A 386 -1.31 16.03 9.41
C ASP A 386 -1.15 14.68 10.11
N GLU A 387 -1.77 14.54 11.26
CA GLU A 387 -1.64 13.37 12.12
C GLU A 387 -2.84 12.43 11.99
N MET A 388 -3.42 12.32 10.78
CA MET A 388 -4.57 11.45 10.55
C MET A 388 -4.44 10.60 9.29
N GLN A 389 -4.98 9.38 9.35
CA GLN A 389 -5.06 8.43 8.25
C GLN A 389 -6.44 7.78 8.18
N PHE A 390 -7.06 7.88 7.02
CA PHE A 390 -8.33 7.23 6.71
C PHE A 390 -8.13 5.74 6.40
N LEU A 391 -9.03 4.91 6.92
CA LEU A 391 -9.12 3.49 6.62
C LEU A 391 -10.56 3.13 6.24
N GLY A 392 -10.75 2.57 5.06
CA GLY A 392 -12.02 1.98 4.67
C GLY A 392 -12.25 0.63 5.35
N GLY A 393 -13.48 0.20 5.42
CA GLY A 393 -13.85 -1.11 5.92
C GLY A 393 -14.23 -2.10 4.83
N GLU A 394 -14.86 -3.21 5.24
CA GLU A 394 -15.34 -4.26 4.33
C GLU A 394 -16.66 -3.91 3.66
N THR A 395 -17.44 -3.03 4.26
CA THR A 395 -18.73 -2.55 3.75
C THR A 395 -18.65 -1.05 3.47
N GLU A 396 -19.61 -0.50 2.71
CA GLU A 396 -19.69 0.94 2.43
C GLU A 396 -19.92 1.78 3.70
N SER A 397 -20.58 1.19 4.69
CA SER A 397 -20.83 1.85 5.98
C SER A 397 -19.62 1.85 6.91
N THR A 398 -18.64 0.96 6.69
CA THR A 398 -17.46 0.86 7.55
C THR A 398 -16.42 1.89 7.17
N VAL A 399 -16.19 2.83 8.06
CA VAL A 399 -15.12 3.83 7.95
C VAL A 399 -14.36 3.92 9.26
N ARG A 400 -13.07 4.19 9.16
CA ARG A 400 -12.19 4.36 10.33
C ARG A 400 -11.27 5.54 10.10
N LEU A 401 -10.87 6.17 11.19
CA LEU A 401 -9.85 7.22 11.19
C LEU A 401 -8.87 6.94 12.32
N VAL A 402 -7.60 6.97 12.02
CA VAL A 402 -6.50 6.96 13.00
C VAL A 402 -5.98 8.39 13.12
N GLU A 403 -5.92 8.92 14.34
CA GLU A 403 -5.43 10.25 14.62
C GLU A 403 -4.86 10.35 16.05
N ASN A 404 -3.64 10.87 16.19
CA ASN A 404 -3.02 11.18 17.48
C ASN A 404 -3.11 10.06 18.54
N GLY A 405 -2.91 8.80 18.12
CA GLY A 405 -2.99 7.64 19.02
C GLY A 405 -4.40 7.14 19.28
N TYR A 406 -5.41 7.75 18.69
CA TYR A 406 -6.81 7.30 18.75
C TYR A 406 -7.25 6.66 17.44
N CYS A 407 -8.25 5.81 17.53
CA CYS A 407 -8.92 5.24 16.38
C CYS A 407 -10.43 5.34 16.56
N TYR A 408 -11.08 6.02 15.63
CA TYR A 408 -12.53 6.00 15.45
C TYR A 408 -12.89 4.92 14.45
N ILE A 409 -13.94 4.17 14.75
CA ILE A 409 -14.52 3.15 13.86
C ILE A 409 -16.05 3.29 13.84
N ARG A 410 -16.64 3.25 12.65
CA ARG A 410 -18.05 3.09 12.42
C ARG A 410 -18.27 1.84 11.55
N GLU A 411 -19.13 0.94 12.02
CA GLU A 411 -19.65 -0.21 11.30
C GLU A 411 -21.18 -0.18 11.40
N THR A 412 -21.79 -1.06 12.20
CA THR A 412 -23.19 -0.97 12.61
C THR A 412 -23.35 0.11 13.67
N ASP A 413 -22.40 0.15 14.59
CA ASP A 413 -22.30 1.10 15.69
C ASP A 413 -21.00 1.91 15.57
N GLU A 414 -20.92 2.98 16.34
CA GLU A 414 -19.74 3.86 16.37
C GLU A 414 -18.98 3.67 17.67
N HIS A 415 -17.66 3.64 17.58
CA HIS A 415 -16.77 3.54 18.74
C HIS A 415 -15.53 4.41 18.54
N MET A 416 -14.91 4.82 19.64
CA MET A 416 -13.60 5.47 19.62
C MET A 416 -12.72 4.92 20.74
N TYR A 417 -11.51 4.49 20.36
CA TYR A 417 -10.57 3.86 21.29
C TYR A 417 -9.21 4.53 21.24
N LYS A 418 -8.50 4.52 22.36
CA LYS A 418 -7.09 4.80 22.39
C LYS A 418 -6.32 3.54 21.97
N MET A 419 -5.47 3.65 20.94
CA MET A 419 -4.85 2.49 20.29
C MET A 419 -3.90 1.71 21.19
N ASP A 420 -3.19 2.38 22.10
CA ASP A 420 -2.15 1.78 22.98
C ASP A 420 -2.64 1.50 24.39
N ALA A 421 -3.92 1.73 24.71
CA ALA A 421 -4.45 1.55 26.05
C ALA A 421 -4.44 0.06 26.46
N PRO A 422 -4.01 -0.27 27.69
CA PRO A 422 -3.97 -1.64 28.19
C PRO A 422 -5.38 -2.20 28.50
N VAL A 423 -6.38 -1.33 28.61
CA VAL A 423 -7.78 -1.68 28.87
C VAL A 423 -8.65 -1.09 27.76
N LEU A 424 -9.61 -1.86 27.28
CA LEU A 424 -10.57 -1.38 26.31
C LEU A 424 -11.58 -0.46 26.98
N GLU A 425 -11.56 0.80 26.57
CA GLU A 425 -12.50 1.81 26.97
C GLU A 425 -13.03 2.54 25.74
N ASP A 426 -14.36 2.58 25.58
CA ASP A 426 -14.99 3.33 24.50
C ASP A 426 -15.11 4.81 24.91
N LEU A 427 -14.38 5.63 24.21
CA LEU A 427 -14.28 7.07 24.48
C LEU A 427 -15.29 7.91 23.70
N LEU A 428 -16.20 7.30 22.97
CA LEU A 428 -17.16 7.98 22.10
C LEU A 428 -17.98 9.05 22.85
N ASN A 429 -18.39 8.72 24.08
CA ASN A 429 -19.22 9.59 24.92
C ASN A 429 -18.42 10.36 25.96
N THR A 430 -17.20 9.96 26.28
CA THR A 430 -16.34 10.61 27.29
C THR A 430 -15.48 11.72 26.68
N ASP A 431 -15.20 11.64 25.36
CA ASP A 431 -14.54 12.71 24.59
C ASP A 431 -15.35 13.02 23.31
N PRO A 432 -16.55 13.64 23.48
CA PRO A 432 -17.49 13.84 22.38
C PRO A 432 -16.99 14.85 21.33
N GLU A 433 -16.10 15.76 21.68
CA GLU A 433 -15.52 16.72 20.74
C GLU A 433 -14.59 16.01 19.76
N ARG A 434 -13.67 15.20 20.25
CA ARG A 434 -12.79 14.35 19.43
C ARG A 434 -13.60 13.36 18.60
N ALA A 435 -14.58 12.71 19.19
CA ALA A 435 -15.44 11.76 18.50
C ALA A 435 -16.16 12.42 17.31
N ALA A 436 -16.71 13.63 17.50
CA ALA A 436 -17.36 14.39 16.44
C ALA A 436 -16.38 14.79 15.34
N HIS A 437 -15.19 15.24 15.69
CA HIS A 437 -14.11 15.56 14.75
C HIS A 437 -13.71 14.33 13.91
N MET A 438 -13.37 13.23 14.56
CA MET A 438 -12.92 12.01 13.87
C MET A 438 -14.03 11.40 13.00
N ARG A 439 -15.28 11.43 13.45
CA ARG A 439 -16.47 11.03 12.67
C ARG A 439 -16.58 11.85 11.39
N GLN A 440 -16.46 13.16 11.51
CA GLN A 440 -16.58 14.08 10.38
C GLN A 440 -15.50 13.79 9.32
N TYR A 441 -14.23 13.73 9.72
CA TYR A 441 -13.15 13.47 8.78
C TYR A 441 -13.20 12.06 8.17
N ALA A 442 -13.59 11.05 8.95
CA ALA A 442 -13.78 9.69 8.41
C ALA A 442 -14.82 9.67 7.28
N GLN A 443 -15.95 10.39 7.47
CA GLN A 443 -16.98 10.50 6.45
C GLN A 443 -16.52 11.34 5.25
N ASP A 444 -15.84 12.47 5.51
CA ASP A 444 -15.34 13.35 4.46
C ASP A 444 -14.35 12.64 3.55
N PHE A 445 -13.40 11.92 4.11
CA PHE A 445 -12.42 11.14 3.34
C PHE A 445 -13.09 10.03 2.52
N TYR A 446 -14.11 9.37 3.07
CA TYR A 446 -14.90 8.38 2.33
C TYR A 446 -15.60 9.02 1.13
N ASN A 447 -16.33 10.12 1.33
CA ASN A 447 -17.08 10.81 0.28
C ASN A 447 -16.16 11.28 -0.85
N VAL A 448 -15.03 11.92 -0.49
CA VAL A 448 -14.05 12.40 -1.46
C VAL A 448 -13.34 11.25 -2.16
N SER A 449 -12.94 10.19 -1.45
CA SER A 449 -12.33 9.01 -2.09
C SER A 449 -13.30 8.40 -3.10
N LYS A 450 -14.57 8.25 -2.75
CA LYS A 450 -15.60 7.73 -3.64
C LYS A 450 -15.81 8.64 -4.86
N TYR A 451 -15.79 9.95 -4.68
CA TYR A 451 -15.85 10.92 -5.79
C TYR A 451 -14.65 10.79 -6.73
N LEU A 452 -13.44 10.75 -6.16
CA LEU A 452 -12.20 10.68 -6.94
C LEU A 452 -12.09 9.37 -7.72
N LEU A 453 -12.58 8.23 -7.23
CA LEU A 453 -12.63 6.98 -7.98
C LEU A 453 -13.30 7.12 -9.35
N TYR A 454 -14.33 7.98 -9.44
CA TYR A 454 -15.06 8.22 -10.69
C TYR A 454 -14.49 9.38 -11.52
N ASN A 455 -13.75 10.30 -10.90
CA ASN A 455 -13.35 11.58 -11.52
C ASN A 455 -11.85 11.76 -11.70
N ASN A 456 -11.01 10.82 -11.22
CA ASN A 456 -9.58 10.82 -11.48
C ASN A 456 -9.29 10.22 -12.87
N LYS A 457 -9.51 11.03 -13.92
CA LYS A 457 -9.28 10.62 -15.31
C LYS A 457 -7.93 11.12 -15.81
N LYS A 458 -7.42 10.47 -16.87
CA LYS A 458 -6.18 10.90 -17.51
C LYS A 458 -6.26 12.38 -17.87
N PHE A 459 -5.16 13.07 -17.65
CA PHE A 459 -5.04 14.49 -18.02
C PHE A 459 -4.72 14.59 -19.51
N ASP A 460 -5.38 15.51 -20.21
CA ASP A 460 -5.06 15.87 -21.59
C ASP A 460 -3.72 16.61 -21.68
#